data_d6d10ad47bd49e47e755c9041f9a39f9
#
_entry.id   d6d10ad47bd49e47e755c9041f9a39f9
#
_cell.length_a   1.000
_cell.length_b   1.000
_cell.length_c   1.000
_cell.angle_alpha   90.00
_cell.angle_beta   90.00
_cell.angle_gamma   90.00
#
_symmetry.space_group_name_H-M   'P 1'
#
loop_
_entity.id
_entity.type
_entity.pdbx_description
1 polymer ?
#
loop_
_entity_poly.entity_id
_entity_poly.type
_entity_poly.pdbx_seq_one_letter_code
_entity_poly.pdbx_strand_id
1 'polypeptide(L)'
;RVNPIQQKYINNLAAASETAETLLESLQKGKKEGGGGSDQFFQTSAVNFLAACIYFFVNYEREPYDKNGKKLIAEKIEEPLTKRLKPSGKVFDEHGNEVEPAYWLGKYSDMPHILSFLNESYQTIFEVLETDNEVAPLLGPFQTALKNKAMEQLEGMIGTLRVYTSRLATKESYWIFHKDGDDFDLKVSDPKSPSYLLIANDPEMESIIGALNALILNRLVTRVNTGQGKNIPVSIIVDELPTLYFHKIDRLIGTARSNKVSVALGFQELPQLEADYGKVGMQKIIATVGNVVSGSARSKETLEWLSNDIFGKVVQL
;
A
#
# COMPACT_ATOMS: atom_id res chain seq x y z
N ARG A 1 15.59 1.59 5.69
CA ARG A 1 14.73 0.80 4.78
C ARG A 1 13.31 0.74 5.31
N VAL A 2 12.34 0.54 4.44
CA VAL A 2 10.92 0.43 4.81
C VAL A 2 10.32 -0.72 3.99
N ASN A 3 9.84 -1.75 4.67
CA ASN A 3 9.10 -2.82 4.01
C ASN A 3 7.60 -2.69 4.32
N PRO A 4 6.77 -2.20 3.39
CA PRO A 4 5.33 -2.07 3.59
C PRO A 4 4.56 -3.38 3.46
N ILE A 5 5.23 -4.47 3.02
CA ILE A 5 4.63 -5.78 2.78
C ILE A 5 5.06 -6.74 3.90
N GLN A 6 4.46 -6.58 5.06
CA GLN A 6 4.72 -7.41 6.23
C GLN A 6 3.41 -7.93 6.83
N GLN A 7 3.44 -9.08 7.48
CA GLN A 7 2.27 -9.64 8.12
C GLN A 7 1.62 -8.70 9.16
N LYS A 8 2.42 -7.90 9.86
CA LYS A 8 1.88 -6.90 10.81
C LYS A 8 1.01 -5.82 10.14
N TYR A 9 1.14 -5.65 8.81
CA TYR A 9 0.34 -4.73 8.01
C TYR A 9 -0.71 -5.46 7.17
N ILE A 10 -0.41 -6.70 6.76
CA ILE A 10 -1.23 -7.49 5.84
C ILE A 10 -1.56 -8.80 6.54
N ASN A 11 -2.57 -8.77 7.39
CA ASN A 11 -2.99 -9.92 8.19
C ASN A 11 -4.17 -10.71 7.59
N ASN A 12 -4.72 -10.23 6.50
CA ASN A 12 -5.82 -10.86 5.77
C ASN A 12 -5.81 -10.47 4.29
N LEU A 13 -6.62 -11.17 3.50
CA LEU A 13 -6.71 -10.96 2.06
C LEU A 13 -7.24 -9.56 1.68
N ALA A 14 -8.14 -8.99 2.47
CA ALA A 14 -8.65 -7.64 2.21
C ALA A 14 -7.54 -6.58 2.32
N ALA A 15 -6.63 -6.71 3.29
CA ALA A 15 -5.46 -5.84 3.42
C ALA A 15 -4.46 -6.03 2.26
N ALA A 16 -4.33 -7.24 1.72
CA ALA A 16 -3.53 -7.49 0.51
C ALA A 16 -4.16 -6.83 -0.72
N SER A 17 -5.49 -6.95 -0.87
CA SER A 17 -6.24 -6.31 -1.97
C SER A 17 -6.14 -4.79 -1.91
N GLU A 18 -6.28 -4.19 -0.73
CA GLU A 18 -6.11 -2.74 -0.55
C GLU A 18 -4.67 -2.29 -0.89
N THR A 19 -3.67 -3.11 -0.59
CA THR A 19 -2.28 -2.83 -0.96
C THR A 19 -2.07 -2.84 -2.46
N ALA A 20 -2.61 -3.87 -3.13
CA ALA A 20 -2.54 -4.02 -4.56
C ALA A 20 -3.27 -2.87 -5.28
N GLU A 21 -4.47 -2.51 -4.82
CA GLU A 21 -5.27 -1.40 -5.34
C GLU A 21 -4.50 -0.08 -5.21
N THR A 22 -3.99 0.25 -4.00
CA THR A 22 -3.21 1.46 -3.75
C THR A 22 -2.01 1.57 -4.69
N LEU A 23 -1.28 0.49 -4.88
CA LEU A 23 -0.10 0.48 -5.75
C LEU A 23 -0.49 0.69 -7.20
N LEU A 24 -1.48 -0.04 -7.71
CA LEU A 24 -1.90 0.05 -9.11
C LEU A 24 -2.53 1.40 -9.45
N GLU A 25 -3.40 1.94 -8.59
CA GLU A 25 -3.97 3.28 -8.78
C GLU A 25 -2.88 4.35 -8.81
N SER A 26 -1.91 4.26 -7.91
CA SER A 26 -0.79 5.21 -7.88
C SER A 26 0.10 5.14 -9.13
N LEU A 27 0.31 3.94 -9.70
CA LEU A 27 1.04 3.75 -10.95
C LEU A 27 0.26 4.23 -12.19
N GLN A 28 -1.05 4.35 -12.06
CA GLN A 28 -1.96 4.81 -13.12
C GLN A 28 -2.30 6.30 -13.00
N LYS A 29 -1.82 6.97 -11.95
CA LYS A 29 -2.04 8.40 -11.72
C LYS A 29 -1.87 9.23 -13.00
N GLY A 30 -2.79 10.15 -13.24
CA GLY A 30 -2.78 11.01 -14.43
C GLY A 30 -3.30 10.35 -15.72
N LYS A 31 -3.69 9.07 -15.72
CA LYS A 31 -4.44 8.47 -16.83
C LYS A 31 -5.93 8.74 -16.63
N LYS A 32 -6.55 9.33 -17.66
CA LYS A 32 -7.99 9.61 -17.63
C LYS A 32 -8.79 8.30 -17.44
N GLU A 33 -9.73 8.32 -16.52
CA GLU A 33 -10.81 7.35 -16.45
C GLU A 33 -11.60 7.41 -17.77
N GLY A 34 -11.30 6.54 -18.70
CA GLY A 34 -11.90 6.55 -20.04
C GLY A 34 -12.02 5.16 -20.62
N GLY A 35 -12.12 4.14 -19.78
CA GLY A 35 -12.27 2.77 -20.21
C GLY A 35 -13.71 2.27 -20.09
N GLY A 36 -14.19 1.56 -21.12
CA GLY A 36 -15.44 0.80 -21.06
C GLY A 36 -15.37 -0.35 -20.05
N GLY A 37 -16.45 -1.09 -19.85
CA GLY A 37 -16.53 -2.20 -18.88
C GLY A 37 -15.41 -3.27 -18.99
N SER A 38 -14.80 -3.41 -20.17
CA SER A 38 -13.63 -4.29 -20.38
C SER A 38 -12.39 -3.81 -19.58
N ASP A 39 -12.11 -2.51 -19.56
CA ASP A 39 -10.95 -1.97 -18.88
C ASP A 39 -11.07 -2.12 -17.36
N GLN A 40 -12.27 -1.93 -16.82
CA GLN A 40 -12.55 -2.16 -15.40
C GLN A 40 -12.37 -3.64 -15.02
N PHE A 41 -12.77 -4.56 -15.90
CA PHE A 41 -12.55 -6.00 -15.68
C PHE A 41 -11.05 -6.33 -15.61
N PHE A 42 -10.25 -5.81 -16.54
CA PHE A 42 -8.79 -6.05 -16.54
C PHE A 42 -8.09 -5.43 -15.34
N GLN A 43 -8.51 -4.23 -14.94
CA GLN A 43 -7.97 -3.57 -13.73
C GLN A 43 -8.29 -4.37 -12.47
N THR A 44 -9.54 -4.77 -12.28
CA THR A 44 -9.94 -5.60 -11.13
C THR A 44 -9.20 -6.93 -11.11
N SER A 45 -9.01 -7.55 -12.28
CA SER A 45 -8.23 -8.77 -12.39
C SER A 45 -6.77 -8.57 -12.00
N ALA A 46 -6.14 -7.50 -12.44
CA ALA A 46 -4.76 -7.15 -12.08
C ALA A 46 -4.61 -6.92 -10.56
N VAL A 47 -5.56 -6.22 -9.93
CA VAL A 47 -5.62 -6.04 -8.46
C VAL A 47 -5.71 -7.38 -7.75
N ASN A 48 -6.65 -8.24 -8.16
CA ASN A 48 -6.85 -9.55 -7.53
C ASN A 48 -5.62 -10.45 -7.66
N PHE A 49 -4.96 -10.43 -8.81
CA PHE A 49 -3.76 -11.22 -9.04
C PHE A 49 -2.57 -10.72 -8.21
N LEU A 50 -2.36 -9.41 -8.15
CA LEU A 50 -1.32 -8.82 -7.30
C LEU A 50 -1.60 -9.06 -5.81
N ALA A 51 -2.86 -8.95 -5.39
CA ALA A 51 -3.29 -9.25 -4.03
C ALA A 51 -3.00 -10.71 -3.65
N ALA A 52 -3.25 -11.65 -4.57
CA ALA A 52 -2.93 -13.05 -4.39
C ALA A 52 -1.42 -13.26 -4.18
N CYS A 53 -0.59 -12.65 -5.01
CA CYS A 53 0.87 -12.70 -4.87
C CYS A 53 1.34 -12.10 -3.54
N ILE A 54 0.86 -10.92 -3.19
CA ILE A 54 1.20 -10.24 -1.93
C ILE A 54 0.83 -11.12 -0.73
N TYR A 55 -0.41 -11.61 -0.68
CA TYR A 55 -0.89 -12.42 0.43
C TYR A 55 -0.13 -13.73 0.56
N PHE A 56 0.14 -14.39 -0.58
CA PHE A 56 0.95 -15.60 -0.62
C PHE A 56 2.32 -15.38 0.02
N PHE A 57 3.07 -14.37 -0.43
CA PHE A 57 4.42 -14.12 0.07
C PHE A 57 4.47 -13.63 1.51
N VAL A 58 3.45 -12.95 1.98
CA VAL A 58 3.32 -12.57 3.41
C VAL A 58 3.22 -13.81 4.30
N ASN A 59 2.59 -14.88 3.80
CA ASN A 59 2.36 -16.12 4.56
C ASN A 59 3.35 -17.25 4.23
N TYR A 60 4.13 -17.12 3.17
CA TYR A 60 5.06 -18.14 2.71
C TYR A 60 6.32 -18.19 3.58
N GLU A 61 6.65 -19.38 4.10
CA GLU A 61 7.84 -19.61 4.92
C GLU A 61 8.11 -18.51 5.96
N ARG A 62 7.10 -18.23 6.81
CA ARG A 62 7.22 -17.19 7.83
C ARG A 62 8.34 -17.49 8.82
N GLU A 63 9.10 -16.45 9.14
CA GLU A 63 10.19 -16.48 10.10
C GLU A 63 9.82 -15.63 11.32
N PRO A 64 10.06 -16.10 12.56
CA PRO A 64 9.79 -15.35 13.77
C PRO A 64 10.91 -14.39 14.11
N TYR A 65 10.54 -13.24 14.68
CA TYR A 65 11.45 -12.21 15.13
C TYR A 65 11.08 -11.72 16.54
N ASP A 66 12.07 -11.33 17.32
CA ASP A 66 11.88 -10.67 18.59
C ASP A 66 11.53 -9.17 18.40
N LYS A 67 11.29 -8.47 19.53
CA LYS A 67 10.97 -7.03 19.52
C LYS A 67 12.12 -6.14 19.03
N ASN A 68 13.34 -6.67 19.00
CA ASN A 68 14.54 -5.95 18.56
C ASN A 68 14.87 -6.27 17.09
N GLY A 69 14.03 -7.03 16.39
CA GLY A 69 14.27 -7.44 15.00
C GLY A 69 15.21 -8.65 14.86
N LYS A 70 15.63 -9.28 15.96
CA LYS A 70 16.48 -10.47 15.91
C LYS A 70 15.66 -11.67 15.51
N LYS A 71 16.14 -12.41 14.52
CA LYS A 71 15.50 -13.64 14.05
C LYS A 71 15.57 -14.73 15.12
N LEU A 72 14.43 -15.37 15.36
CA LEU A 72 14.26 -16.50 16.25
C LEU A 72 14.20 -17.81 15.45
N ILE A 73 14.28 -18.93 16.15
CA ILE A 73 14.25 -20.26 15.54
C ILE A 73 12.85 -20.84 15.71
N ALA A 74 12.14 -21.06 14.58
CA ALA A 74 10.87 -21.75 14.61
C ALA A 74 11.06 -23.26 14.44
N GLU A 75 10.39 -24.06 15.28
CA GLU A 75 10.20 -25.46 15.00
C GLU A 75 9.37 -25.63 13.72
N LYS A 76 9.80 -26.51 12.82
CA LYS A 76 9.11 -26.78 11.57
C LYS A 76 8.45 -28.14 11.58
N ILE A 77 7.22 -28.19 11.12
CA ILE A 77 6.46 -29.42 10.90
C ILE A 77 6.11 -29.57 9.43
N GLU A 78 6.04 -30.80 8.96
CA GLU A 78 5.60 -31.09 7.59
C GLU A 78 4.09 -31.09 7.51
N GLU A 79 3.56 -30.36 6.53
CA GLU A 79 2.12 -30.30 6.27
C GLU A 79 1.70 -31.57 5.50
N PRO A 80 0.68 -32.34 5.98
CA PRO A 80 0.39 -33.66 5.46
C PRO A 80 0.05 -33.72 3.96
N LEU A 81 -0.61 -32.71 3.42
CA LEU A 81 -1.09 -32.71 2.05
C LEU A 81 -0.06 -32.19 1.04
N THR A 82 0.72 -31.17 1.40
CA THR A 82 1.65 -30.50 0.49
C THR A 82 3.08 -30.90 0.70
N LYS A 83 3.37 -31.65 1.78
CA LYS A 83 4.73 -31.96 2.28
C LYS A 83 5.61 -30.72 2.50
N ARG A 84 4.99 -29.57 2.59
CA ARG A 84 5.64 -28.28 2.83
C ARG A 84 5.98 -28.16 4.31
N LEU A 85 7.16 -27.66 4.63
CA LEU A 85 7.54 -27.33 5.99
C LEU A 85 6.91 -25.98 6.40
N LYS A 86 6.14 -26.00 7.46
CA LYS A 86 5.58 -24.79 8.07
C LYS A 86 5.94 -24.68 9.55
N PRO A 87 5.95 -23.47 10.13
CA PRO A 87 6.16 -23.34 11.56
C PRO A 87 5.11 -24.07 12.37
N SER A 88 5.52 -24.78 13.41
CA SER A 88 4.62 -25.47 14.36
C SER A 88 3.90 -24.50 15.31
N GLY A 89 4.40 -23.28 15.42
CA GLY A 89 4.03 -22.28 16.42
C GLY A 89 5.01 -22.18 17.59
N LYS A 90 5.84 -23.20 17.81
CA LYS A 90 6.91 -23.11 18.83
C LYS A 90 8.12 -22.40 18.29
N VAL A 91 8.62 -21.46 19.07
CA VAL A 91 9.73 -20.60 18.72
C VAL A 91 10.76 -20.57 19.84
N PHE A 92 12.01 -20.60 19.48
CA PHE A 92 13.11 -20.68 20.42
C PHE A 92 14.11 -19.52 20.20
N ASP A 93 14.72 -19.06 21.28
CA ASP A 93 15.85 -18.14 21.24
C ASP A 93 17.17 -18.87 20.88
N GLU A 94 18.26 -18.13 20.81
CA GLU A 94 19.59 -18.69 20.53
C GLU A 94 20.13 -19.63 21.63
N HIS A 95 19.53 -19.58 22.80
CA HIS A 95 19.90 -20.44 23.95
C HIS A 95 19.00 -21.68 24.06
N GLY A 96 18.04 -21.83 23.12
CA GLY A 96 17.12 -22.96 23.10
C GLY A 96 15.92 -22.82 24.05
N ASN A 97 15.68 -21.64 24.62
CA ASN A 97 14.50 -21.40 25.44
C ASN A 97 13.30 -21.12 24.53
N GLU A 98 12.14 -21.71 24.87
CA GLU A 98 10.89 -21.41 24.18
C GLU A 98 10.46 -19.98 24.50
N VAL A 99 10.20 -19.15 23.45
CA VAL A 99 9.85 -17.74 23.56
C VAL A 99 8.71 -17.39 22.62
N GLU A 100 7.94 -16.37 22.95
CA GLU A 100 6.93 -15.83 22.04
C GLU A 100 7.56 -14.81 21.08
N PRO A 101 7.39 -14.96 19.76
CA PRO A 101 7.86 -13.99 18.80
C PRO A 101 7.05 -12.68 18.89
N ALA A 102 7.71 -11.55 18.72
CA ALA A 102 7.03 -10.27 18.64
C ALA A 102 6.25 -10.13 17.33
N TYR A 103 6.77 -10.71 16.25
CA TYR A 103 6.11 -10.74 14.94
C TYR A 103 6.69 -11.85 14.05
N TRP A 104 5.95 -12.16 13.01
CA TRP A 104 6.36 -13.06 11.95
C TRP A 104 6.55 -12.30 10.65
N LEU A 105 7.52 -12.70 9.83
CA LEU A 105 7.78 -12.09 8.54
C LEU A 105 7.95 -13.18 7.49
N GLY A 106 7.20 -13.10 6.39
CA GLY A 106 7.37 -14.00 5.26
C GLY A 106 8.78 -13.89 4.70
N LYS A 107 9.40 -15.01 4.38
CA LYS A 107 10.80 -15.06 3.92
C LYS A 107 11.03 -14.19 2.68
N TYR A 108 10.05 -14.15 1.78
CA TYR A 108 10.09 -13.41 0.52
C TYR A 108 9.05 -12.29 0.48
N SER A 109 8.63 -11.83 1.64
CA SER A 109 7.60 -10.81 1.82
C SER A 109 8.16 -9.41 1.63
N ASP A 110 8.59 -9.10 0.43
CA ASP A 110 9.02 -7.77 0.02
C ASP A 110 8.72 -7.51 -1.46
N MET A 111 8.79 -6.25 -1.87
CA MET A 111 8.48 -5.87 -3.24
C MET A 111 9.44 -6.47 -4.26
N PRO A 112 10.77 -6.50 -4.07
CA PRO A 112 11.69 -7.11 -5.00
C PRO A 112 11.39 -8.57 -5.33
N HIS A 113 11.06 -9.38 -4.34
CA HIS A 113 10.72 -10.79 -4.56
C HIS A 113 9.39 -10.94 -5.31
N ILE A 114 8.38 -10.13 -4.98
CA ILE A 114 7.09 -10.16 -5.69
C ILE A 114 7.28 -9.75 -7.16
N LEU A 115 8.06 -8.70 -7.43
CA LEU A 115 8.34 -8.26 -8.80
C LEU A 115 9.09 -9.32 -9.60
N SER A 116 10.06 -9.99 -8.98
CA SER A 116 10.78 -11.10 -9.62
C SER A 116 9.85 -12.26 -9.95
N PHE A 117 8.97 -12.63 -9.00
CA PHE A 117 7.98 -13.69 -9.19
C PHE A 117 6.99 -13.38 -10.32
N LEU A 118 6.53 -12.13 -10.43
CA LEU A 118 5.63 -11.71 -11.51
C LEU A 118 6.24 -11.84 -12.90
N ASN A 119 7.56 -11.98 -13.04
CA ASN A 119 8.24 -12.19 -14.31
C ASN A 119 8.40 -13.66 -14.70
N GLU A 120 8.04 -14.58 -13.80
CA GLU A 120 8.05 -16.02 -14.10
C GLU A 120 6.99 -16.42 -15.13
N SER A 121 7.07 -17.66 -15.63
CA SER A 121 6.05 -18.20 -16.53
C SER A 121 4.70 -18.30 -15.81
N TYR A 122 3.59 -18.11 -16.53
CA TYR A 122 2.25 -18.28 -15.95
C TYR A 122 2.05 -19.63 -15.30
N GLN A 123 2.58 -20.69 -15.92
CA GLN A 123 2.50 -22.03 -15.38
C GLN A 123 3.19 -22.11 -14.01
N THR A 124 4.43 -21.63 -13.90
CA THR A 124 5.17 -21.58 -12.63
C THR A 124 4.44 -20.77 -11.57
N ILE A 125 3.91 -19.59 -11.96
CA ILE A 125 3.19 -18.72 -11.03
C ILE A 125 1.97 -19.44 -10.46
N PHE A 126 1.15 -20.07 -11.29
CA PHE A 126 -0.06 -20.74 -10.82
C PHE A 126 0.27 -22.01 -10.02
N GLU A 127 1.23 -22.81 -10.44
CA GLU A 127 1.69 -23.98 -9.67
C GLU A 127 2.11 -23.59 -8.25
N VAL A 128 2.77 -22.44 -8.08
CA VAL A 128 3.19 -21.95 -6.77
C VAL A 128 2.00 -21.40 -5.98
N LEU A 129 1.18 -20.52 -6.55
CA LEU A 129 0.07 -19.88 -5.84
C LEU A 129 -1.03 -20.89 -5.44
N GLU A 130 -1.26 -21.93 -6.24
CA GLU A 130 -2.25 -23.00 -5.95
C GLU A 130 -1.88 -23.84 -4.72
N THR A 131 -0.65 -23.75 -4.25
CA THR A 131 -0.26 -24.43 -2.99
C THR A 131 -0.87 -23.78 -1.76
N ASP A 132 -1.46 -22.61 -1.86
CA ASP A 132 -2.15 -21.91 -0.78
C ASP A 132 -3.66 -21.87 -1.04
N ASN A 133 -4.42 -22.60 -0.20
CA ASN A 133 -5.87 -22.71 -0.32
C ASN A 133 -6.62 -21.39 -0.09
N GLU A 134 -6.02 -20.42 0.61
CA GLU A 134 -6.65 -19.12 0.84
C GLU A 134 -6.53 -18.22 -0.38
N VAL A 135 -5.51 -18.43 -1.19
CA VAL A 135 -5.26 -17.68 -2.43
C VAL A 135 -5.98 -18.28 -3.64
N ALA A 136 -6.13 -19.61 -3.66
CA ALA A 136 -6.71 -20.36 -4.77
C ALA A 136 -8.05 -19.81 -5.30
N PRO A 137 -9.01 -19.32 -4.47
CA PRO A 137 -10.27 -18.75 -4.96
C PRO A 137 -10.09 -17.50 -5.84
N LEU A 138 -9.03 -16.71 -5.64
CA LEU A 138 -8.74 -15.53 -6.45
C LEU A 138 -8.23 -15.89 -7.85
N LEU A 139 -7.73 -17.10 -8.02
CA LEU A 139 -7.08 -17.56 -9.25
C LEU A 139 -8.04 -18.15 -10.28
N GLY A 140 -9.30 -18.39 -9.90
CA GLY A 140 -10.28 -19.08 -10.75
C GLY A 140 -10.40 -18.54 -12.19
N PRO A 141 -10.59 -17.23 -12.41
CA PRO A 141 -10.67 -16.66 -13.75
C PRO A 141 -9.40 -16.90 -14.59
N PHE A 142 -8.22 -16.78 -13.95
CA PHE A 142 -6.93 -16.96 -14.61
C PHE A 142 -6.66 -18.42 -14.96
N GLN A 143 -6.97 -19.33 -14.04
CA GLN A 143 -6.84 -20.78 -14.26
C GLN A 143 -7.74 -21.23 -15.41
N THR A 144 -8.95 -20.69 -15.51
CA THR A 144 -9.87 -20.99 -16.61
C THR A 144 -9.29 -20.53 -17.93
N ALA A 145 -8.73 -19.33 -18.01
CA ALA A 145 -8.08 -18.83 -19.21
C ALA A 145 -6.85 -19.69 -19.59
N LEU A 146 -6.04 -20.10 -18.62
CA LEU A 146 -4.87 -20.95 -18.84
C LEU A 146 -5.27 -22.35 -19.35
N LYS A 147 -6.27 -22.99 -18.73
CA LYS A 147 -6.79 -24.31 -19.13
C LYS A 147 -7.38 -24.30 -20.54
N ASN A 148 -8.05 -23.23 -20.89
CA ASN A 148 -8.65 -23.04 -22.23
C ASN A 148 -7.64 -22.54 -23.27
N LYS A 149 -6.36 -22.37 -22.89
CA LYS A 149 -5.30 -21.81 -23.74
C LYS A 149 -5.66 -20.42 -24.31
N ALA A 150 -6.47 -19.66 -23.58
CA ALA A 150 -6.88 -18.30 -23.94
C ALA A 150 -5.78 -17.30 -23.51
N MET A 151 -4.61 -17.39 -24.18
CA MET A 151 -3.43 -16.62 -23.77
C MET A 151 -3.62 -15.12 -23.95
N GLU A 152 -4.36 -14.66 -24.95
CA GLU A 152 -4.67 -13.23 -25.13
C GLU A 152 -5.48 -12.67 -23.96
N GLN A 153 -6.45 -13.44 -23.46
CA GLN A 153 -7.22 -13.05 -22.28
C GLN A 153 -6.34 -13.03 -21.03
N LEU A 154 -5.46 -14.01 -20.85
CA LEU A 154 -4.55 -14.09 -19.73
C LEU A 154 -3.55 -12.91 -19.74
N GLU A 155 -3.00 -12.58 -20.92
CA GLU A 155 -2.15 -11.40 -21.12
C GLU A 155 -2.93 -10.10 -20.85
N GLY A 156 -4.18 -9.99 -21.24
CA GLY A 156 -5.02 -8.83 -20.91
C GLY A 156 -5.15 -8.64 -19.39
N MET A 157 -5.34 -9.74 -18.64
CA MET A 157 -5.52 -9.70 -17.18
C MET A 157 -4.22 -9.46 -16.42
N ILE A 158 -3.09 -10.03 -16.83
CA ILE A 158 -1.83 -10.02 -16.10
C ILE A 158 -0.76 -9.15 -16.77
N GLY A 159 -0.76 -9.08 -18.10
CA GLY A 159 0.23 -8.31 -18.87
C GLY A 159 0.21 -6.83 -18.51
N THR A 160 -0.96 -6.25 -18.32
CA THR A 160 -1.10 -4.87 -17.84
C THR A 160 -0.41 -4.67 -16.49
N LEU A 161 -0.59 -5.60 -15.55
CA LEU A 161 0.09 -5.57 -14.27
C LEU A 161 1.62 -5.60 -14.45
N ARG A 162 2.13 -6.49 -15.28
CA ARG A 162 3.57 -6.61 -15.57
C ARG A 162 4.15 -5.31 -16.15
N VAL A 163 3.44 -4.66 -17.06
CA VAL A 163 3.87 -3.38 -17.64
C VAL A 163 3.98 -2.30 -16.56
N TYR A 164 3.00 -2.19 -15.66
CA TYR A 164 3.04 -1.21 -14.59
C TYR A 164 4.13 -1.53 -13.56
N THR A 165 4.21 -2.76 -13.11
CA THR A 165 5.14 -3.15 -12.06
C THR A 165 6.58 -3.24 -12.52
N SER A 166 6.86 -3.46 -13.82
CA SER A 166 8.23 -3.45 -14.37
C SER A 166 8.96 -2.13 -14.12
N ARG A 167 8.23 -1.01 -14.05
CA ARG A 167 8.79 0.31 -13.75
C ARG A 167 9.37 0.39 -12.34
N LEU A 168 8.89 -0.45 -11.41
CA LEU A 168 9.36 -0.49 -10.03
C LEU A 168 10.67 -1.28 -9.88
N ALA A 169 11.12 -1.98 -10.90
CA ALA A 169 12.32 -2.82 -10.86
C ALA A 169 13.60 -1.98 -11.02
N THR A 170 13.83 -1.04 -10.12
CA THR A 170 15.02 -0.20 -10.06
C THR A 170 15.90 -0.58 -8.86
N LYS A 171 17.20 -0.26 -8.92
CA LYS A 171 18.14 -0.54 -7.82
C LYS A 171 17.71 0.19 -6.54
N GLU A 172 17.24 1.42 -6.67
CA GLU A 172 16.79 2.28 -5.58
C GLU A 172 15.55 1.67 -4.90
N SER A 173 14.55 1.27 -5.70
CA SER A 173 13.36 0.59 -5.19
C SER A 173 13.72 -0.70 -4.47
N TYR A 174 14.61 -1.50 -5.04
CA TYR A 174 15.06 -2.74 -4.43
C TYR A 174 15.79 -2.47 -3.12
N TRP A 175 16.66 -1.47 -3.07
CA TRP A 175 17.40 -1.14 -1.85
C TRP A 175 16.49 -0.65 -0.72
N ILE A 176 15.49 0.18 -1.04
CA ILE A 176 14.58 0.77 -0.05
C ILE A 176 13.58 -0.28 0.48
N PHE A 177 13.01 -1.09 -0.42
CA PHE A 177 11.87 -1.96 -0.12
C PHE A 177 12.23 -3.43 0.11
N HIS A 178 13.51 -3.78 0.03
CA HIS A 178 13.98 -5.12 0.39
C HIS A 178 13.88 -5.33 1.91
N LYS A 179 13.40 -6.50 2.29
CA LYS A 179 13.37 -6.97 3.67
C LYS A 179 14.79 -7.13 4.22
N ASP A 180 15.08 -6.48 5.33
CA ASP A 180 16.42 -6.55 5.97
C ASP A 180 16.38 -6.97 7.47
N GLY A 181 15.20 -7.13 8.04
CA GLY A 181 15.03 -7.43 9.47
C GLY A 181 15.13 -6.20 10.39
N ASP A 182 15.77 -5.12 9.94
CA ASP A 182 15.88 -3.83 10.64
C ASP A 182 15.08 -2.74 9.91
N ASP A 183 13.85 -3.07 9.56
CA ASP A 183 12.97 -2.16 8.85
C ASP A 183 12.37 -1.11 9.77
N PHE A 184 12.33 0.15 9.32
CA PHE A 184 11.66 1.22 10.03
C PHE A 184 10.18 0.87 10.28
N ASP A 185 9.74 0.96 11.55
CA ASP A 185 8.34 0.74 11.89
C ASP A 185 7.50 1.99 11.61
N LEU A 186 6.49 1.83 10.76
CA LEU A 186 5.58 2.90 10.37
C LEU A 186 4.62 3.33 11.49
N LYS A 187 4.66 2.70 12.68
CA LYS A 187 3.91 3.18 13.84
C LYS A 187 4.64 4.31 14.57
N VAL A 188 4.82 5.43 13.90
CA VAL A 188 5.49 6.64 14.45
C VAL A 188 4.80 7.21 15.71
N SER A 189 3.54 6.78 15.96
CA SER A 189 2.77 7.15 17.16
C SER A 189 3.03 6.28 18.39
N ASP A 190 3.97 5.35 18.33
CA ASP A 190 4.32 4.51 19.49
C ASP A 190 5.06 5.33 20.55
N PRO A 191 4.52 5.45 21.78
CA PRO A 191 5.20 6.19 22.85
C PRO A 191 6.54 5.58 23.26
N LYS A 192 6.79 4.30 22.96
CA LYS A 192 8.06 3.62 23.26
C LYS A 192 9.13 3.88 22.21
N SER A 193 8.74 4.25 20.99
CA SER A 193 9.64 4.52 19.88
C SER A 193 9.10 5.67 19.01
N PRO A 194 9.00 6.89 19.56
CA PRO A 194 8.57 8.05 18.79
C PRO A 194 9.58 8.34 17.69
N SER A 195 9.07 8.56 16.48
CA SER A 195 9.92 8.66 15.30
C SER A 195 9.46 9.76 14.35
N TYR A 196 10.40 10.28 13.55
CA TYR A 196 10.13 11.13 12.40
C TYR A 196 10.31 10.33 11.12
N LEU A 197 9.39 10.47 10.19
CA LEU A 197 9.48 9.92 8.86
C LEU A 197 9.43 11.06 7.85
N LEU A 198 10.48 11.19 7.06
CA LEU A 198 10.55 12.12 5.93
C LEU A 198 10.43 11.30 4.65
N ILE A 199 9.44 11.64 3.83
CA ILE A 199 9.20 11.03 2.53
C ILE A 199 9.41 12.10 1.47
N ALA A 200 10.39 11.91 0.61
CA ALA A 200 10.66 12.80 -0.50
C ALA A 200 10.21 12.17 -1.82
N ASN A 201 9.82 13.02 -2.77
CA ASN A 201 9.57 12.65 -4.15
C ASN A 201 10.70 13.19 -5.03
N ASP A 202 11.02 12.47 -6.09
CA ASP A 202 11.99 12.92 -7.09
C ASP A 202 11.23 13.29 -8.36
N PRO A 203 11.30 14.54 -8.84
CA PRO A 203 10.58 14.97 -10.03
C PRO A 203 10.91 14.16 -11.29
N GLU A 204 12.13 13.63 -11.42
CA GLU A 204 12.55 12.82 -12.56
C GLU A 204 11.96 11.39 -12.50
N MET A 205 11.67 10.89 -11.29
CA MET A 205 11.17 9.55 -11.03
C MET A 205 9.79 9.55 -10.35
N GLU A 206 9.05 10.63 -10.44
CA GLU A 206 7.78 10.84 -9.71
C GLU A 206 6.80 9.68 -9.90
N SER A 207 6.65 9.18 -11.11
CA SER A 207 5.70 8.09 -11.42
C SER A 207 6.06 6.75 -10.73
N ILE A 208 7.31 6.56 -10.35
CA ILE A 208 7.81 5.34 -9.71
C ILE A 208 7.85 5.55 -8.20
N ILE A 209 8.59 6.57 -7.77
CA ILE A 209 8.79 6.88 -6.33
C ILE A 209 7.46 7.29 -5.70
N GLY A 210 6.62 8.04 -6.40
CA GLY A 210 5.30 8.42 -5.92
C GLY A 210 4.40 7.23 -5.63
N ALA A 211 4.42 6.18 -6.46
CA ALA A 211 3.65 4.96 -6.22
C ALA A 211 4.14 4.19 -4.98
N LEU A 212 5.45 4.12 -4.79
CA LEU A 212 6.05 3.49 -3.61
C LEU A 212 5.79 4.31 -2.34
N ASN A 213 5.88 5.62 -2.42
CA ASN A 213 5.53 6.54 -1.35
C ASN A 213 4.05 6.42 -0.96
N ALA A 214 3.14 6.28 -1.94
CA ALA A 214 1.73 6.05 -1.68
C ALA A 214 1.50 4.76 -0.86
N LEU A 215 2.25 3.71 -1.14
CA LEU A 215 2.17 2.46 -0.40
C LEU A 215 2.67 2.62 1.05
N ILE A 216 3.77 3.35 1.27
CA ILE A 216 4.28 3.69 2.61
C ILE A 216 3.23 4.51 3.37
N LEU A 217 2.65 5.53 2.73
CA LEU A 217 1.63 6.39 3.34
C LEU A 217 0.36 5.64 3.71
N ASN A 218 -0.10 4.73 2.86
CA ASN A 218 -1.25 3.88 3.18
C ASN A 218 -0.99 3.07 4.45
N ARG A 219 0.20 2.50 4.61
CA ARG A 219 0.60 1.78 5.82
C ARG A 219 0.75 2.68 7.04
N LEU A 220 1.40 3.83 6.87
CA LEU A 220 1.54 4.82 7.92
C LEU A 220 0.17 5.22 8.48
N VAL A 221 -0.77 5.58 7.61
CA VAL A 221 -2.14 5.97 7.97
C VAL A 221 -2.84 4.88 8.78
N THR A 222 -2.79 3.64 8.28
CA THR A 222 -3.39 2.51 8.98
C THR A 222 -2.76 2.31 10.38
N ARG A 223 -1.45 2.48 10.51
CA ARG A 223 -0.73 2.30 11.77
C ARG A 223 -0.99 3.42 12.78
N VAL A 224 -1.03 4.67 12.35
CA VAL A 224 -1.27 5.82 13.26
C VAL A 224 -2.76 5.98 13.60
N ASN A 225 -3.65 5.52 12.74
CA ASN A 225 -5.11 5.61 12.93
C ASN A 225 -5.69 4.43 13.71
N THR A 226 -4.87 3.69 14.44
CA THR A 226 -5.26 2.56 15.29
C THR A 226 -4.70 2.72 16.70
N GLY A 227 -5.34 2.09 17.70
CA GLY A 227 -4.86 2.07 19.08
C GLY A 227 -5.26 3.29 19.88
N GLN A 228 -6.54 3.69 19.82
CA GLN A 228 -7.11 4.81 20.58
C GLN A 228 -6.62 4.85 22.03
N GLY A 229 -6.23 6.04 22.51
CA GLY A 229 -5.76 6.28 23.86
C GLY A 229 -4.31 5.85 24.17
N LYS A 230 -3.69 5.03 23.32
CA LYS A 230 -2.30 4.55 23.51
C LYS A 230 -1.27 5.30 22.68
N ASN A 231 -1.70 6.11 21.72
CA ASN A 231 -0.83 6.81 20.79
C ASN A 231 -0.35 8.16 21.37
N ILE A 232 0.89 8.54 21.07
CA ILE A 232 1.32 9.94 21.17
C ILE A 232 0.73 10.74 20.00
N PRO A 233 0.59 12.08 20.12
CA PRO A 233 0.16 12.92 19.00
C PRO A 233 1.11 12.81 17.81
N VAL A 234 0.54 12.76 16.61
CA VAL A 234 1.27 12.71 15.33
C VAL A 234 0.76 13.80 14.41
N SER A 235 1.66 14.46 13.71
CA SER A 235 1.33 15.38 12.61
C SER A 235 1.77 14.78 11.28
N ILE A 236 0.85 14.72 10.33
CA ILE A 236 1.12 14.37 8.93
C ILE A 236 1.07 15.67 8.15
N ILE A 237 2.18 16.04 7.55
CA ILE A 237 2.32 17.28 6.78
C ILE A 237 2.68 16.89 5.35
N VAL A 238 1.83 17.23 4.40
CA VAL A 238 2.02 17.01 2.97
C VAL A 238 2.14 18.39 2.31
N ASP A 239 3.33 18.75 1.86
CA ASP A 239 3.62 20.08 1.30
C ASP A 239 2.97 20.27 -0.07
N GLU A 240 3.03 19.26 -0.95
CA GLU A 240 2.45 19.31 -2.30
C GLU A 240 1.64 18.02 -2.55
N LEU A 241 0.36 18.05 -2.16
CA LEU A 241 -0.53 16.89 -2.26
C LEU A 241 -0.72 16.37 -3.69
N PRO A 242 -0.82 17.21 -4.74
CA PRO A 242 -0.94 16.73 -6.12
C PRO A 242 0.23 15.88 -6.63
N THR A 243 1.43 16.02 -6.09
CA THR A 243 2.59 15.21 -6.50
C THR A 243 2.52 13.77 -5.98
N LEU A 244 1.60 13.50 -5.07
CA LEU A 244 1.50 12.25 -4.33
C LEU A 244 0.08 11.70 -4.37
N TYR A 245 -0.08 10.41 -4.70
CA TYR A 245 -1.38 9.76 -4.57
C TYR A 245 -1.56 9.26 -3.13
N PHE A 246 -2.30 10.00 -2.32
CA PHE A 246 -2.57 9.64 -0.93
C PHE A 246 -3.95 8.98 -0.83
N HIS A 247 -3.99 7.69 -1.10
CA HIS A 247 -5.23 6.91 -1.06
C HIS A 247 -5.97 7.06 0.28
N LYS A 248 -7.28 7.28 0.23
CA LYS A 248 -8.17 7.40 1.41
C LYS A 248 -7.78 8.52 2.40
N ILE A 249 -7.15 9.59 1.94
CA ILE A 249 -6.81 10.74 2.79
C ILE A 249 -8.05 11.36 3.46
N ASP A 250 -9.18 11.39 2.76
CA ASP A 250 -10.47 11.85 3.26
C ASP A 250 -10.92 11.05 4.49
N ARG A 251 -10.74 9.73 4.48
CA ARG A 251 -11.06 8.86 5.64
C ARG A 251 -10.13 9.14 6.82
N LEU A 252 -8.84 9.34 6.56
CA LEU A 252 -7.90 9.70 7.62
C LEU A 252 -8.35 10.98 8.31
N ILE A 253 -8.63 12.05 7.57
CA ILE A 253 -9.03 13.33 8.14
C ILE A 253 -10.30 13.18 9.00
N GLY A 254 -11.27 12.38 8.52
CA GLY A 254 -12.53 12.14 9.25
C GLY A 254 -12.38 11.34 10.55
N THR A 255 -11.34 10.52 10.68
CA THR A 255 -11.17 9.59 11.83
C THR A 255 -9.92 9.86 12.69
N ALA A 256 -9.04 10.71 12.23
CA ALA A 256 -7.73 10.96 12.83
C ALA A 256 -7.78 11.55 14.25
N ARG A 257 -8.82 12.35 14.54
CA ARG A 257 -8.96 13.07 15.83
C ARG A 257 -8.91 12.15 17.04
N SER A 258 -9.61 11.02 17.00
CA SER A 258 -9.66 10.05 18.12
C SER A 258 -8.32 9.36 18.37
N ASN A 259 -7.43 9.34 17.37
CA ASN A 259 -6.09 8.79 17.44
C ASN A 259 -4.99 9.87 17.62
N LYS A 260 -5.40 11.12 17.89
CA LYS A 260 -4.49 12.27 18.08
C LYS A 260 -3.61 12.55 16.84
N VAL A 261 -4.16 12.35 15.64
CA VAL A 261 -3.46 12.65 14.39
C VAL A 261 -3.97 13.96 13.83
N SER A 262 -3.09 14.91 13.58
CA SER A 262 -3.36 16.14 12.81
C SER A 262 -2.85 15.97 11.38
N VAL A 263 -3.56 16.59 10.43
CA VAL A 263 -3.21 16.52 9.01
C VAL A 263 -3.17 17.94 8.46
N ALA A 264 -2.07 18.28 7.79
CA ALA A 264 -1.92 19.51 7.03
C ALA A 264 -1.62 19.14 5.57
N LEU A 265 -2.42 19.67 4.63
CA LEU A 265 -2.31 19.40 3.21
C LEU A 265 -2.03 20.70 2.47
N GLY A 266 -0.92 20.76 1.76
CA GLY A 266 -0.56 21.84 0.86
C GLY A 266 -0.87 21.48 -0.59
N PHE A 267 -1.33 22.45 -1.35
CA PHE A 267 -1.45 22.43 -2.82
C PHE A 267 -1.53 23.85 -3.36
N GLN A 268 -1.26 24.05 -4.63
CA GLN A 268 -1.23 25.39 -5.20
C GLN A 268 -2.59 25.84 -5.71
N GLU A 269 -3.28 24.99 -6.47
CA GLU A 269 -4.56 25.33 -7.12
C GLU A 269 -5.49 24.12 -7.16
N LEU A 270 -6.81 24.36 -7.05
CA LEU A 270 -7.82 23.28 -7.11
C LEU A 270 -7.78 22.45 -8.40
N PRO A 271 -7.59 23.03 -9.60
CA PRO A 271 -7.49 22.23 -10.82
C PRO A 271 -6.36 21.18 -10.80
N GLN A 272 -5.24 21.45 -10.11
CA GLN A 272 -4.18 20.45 -9.95
C GLN A 272 -4.67 19.29 -9.09
N LEU A 273 -5.34 19.60 -7.98
CA LEU A 273 -5.90 18.58 -7.11
C LEU A 273 -7.00 17.77 -7.80
N GLU A 274 -7.83 18.40 -8.64
CA GLU A 274 -8.86 17.73 -9.45
C GLU A 274 -8.24 16.80 -10.50
N ALA A 275 -7.14 17.21 -11.12
CA ALA A 275 -6.45 16.41 -12.14
C ALA A 275 -5.95 15.07 -11.58
N ASP A 276 -5.50 15.05 -10.32
CA ASP A 276 -4.87 13.88 -9.69
C ASP A 276 -5.85 13.02 -8.89
N TYR A 277 -6.83 13.64 -8.23
CA TYR A 277 -7.79 12.94 -7.36
C TYR A 277 -9.18 12.81 -7.98
N GLY A 278 -9.40 13.37 -9.16
CA GLY A 278 -10.72 13.51 -9.76
C GLY A 278 -11.61 14.50 -9.00
N LYS A 279 -12.69 14.94 -9.64
CA LYS A 279 -13.61 15.92 -9.07
C LYS A 279 -14.21 15.49 -7.73
N VAL A 280 -14.63 14.24 -7.64
CA VAL A 280 -15.25 13.69 -6.42
C VAL A 280 -14.22 13.56 -5.30
N GLY A 281 -13.00 13.11 -5.60
CA GLY A 281 -11.90 13.01 -4.63
C GLY A 281 -11.50 14.37 -4.09
N MET A 282 -11.29 15.36 -4.96
CA MET A 282 -11.03 16.74 -4.58
C MET A 282 -12.13 17.28 -3.66
N GLN A 283 -13.42 17.14 -4.04
CA GLN A 283 -14.55 17.62 -3.23
C GLN A 283 -14.59 16.97 -1.84
N LYS A 284 -14.31 15.67 -1.73
CA LYS A 284 -14.23 15.00 -0.43
C LYS A 284 -13.11 15.55 0.44
N ILE A 285 -11.94 15.79 -0.13
CA ILE A 285 -10.78 16.35 0.59
C ILE A 285 -11.12 17.73 1.12
N ILE A 286 -11.55 18.67 0.27
CA ILE A 286 -11.85 20.05 0.68
C ILE A 286 -13.02 20.15 1.66
N ALA A 287 -14.00 19.24 1.58
CA ALA A 287 -15.15 19.21 2.51
C ALA A 287 -14.80 18.68 3.90
N THR A 288 -13.70 17.95 4.06
CA THR A 288 -13.30 17.36 5.35
C THR A 288 -12.31 18.20 6.14
N VAL A 289 -11.65 19.18 5.52
CA VAL A 289 -10.72 20.08 6.21
C VAL A 289 -11.47 21.14 7.00
N GLY A 290 -11.06 21.37 8.26
CA GLY A 290 -11.71 22.32 9.16
C GLY A 290 -11.09 23.72 9.10
N ASN A 291 -9.85 23.85 8.64
CA ASN A 291 -9.15 25.13 8.56
C ASN A 291 -8.51 25.28 7.20
N VAL A 292 -8.65 26.46 6.62
CA VAL A 292 -8.05 26.82 5.33
C VAL A 292 -7.16 28.03 5.52
N VAL A 293 -5.91 27.92 5.06
CA VAL A 293 -4.96 29.04 4.99
C VAL A 293 -4.61 29.22 3.52
N SER A 294 -4.88 30.40 2.98
CA SER A 294 -4.61 30.70 1.57
C SER A 294 -3.72 31.93 1.44
N GLY A 295 -2.74 31.79 0.54
CA GLY A 295 -1.97 32.91 0.01
C GLY A 295 -2.60 33.45 -1.28
N SER A 296 -1.79 33.73 -2.28
CA SER A 296 -2.25 34.16 -3.60
C SER A 296 -2.74 32.98 -4.42
N ALA A 297 -3.98 33.04 -4.91
CA ALA A 297 -4.54 32.11 -5.87
C ALA A 297 -4.76 32.79 -7.23
N ARG A 298 -4.69 32.02 -8.31
CA ARG A 298 -4.78 32.55 -9.68
C ARG A 298 -5.87 31.87 -10.50
N SER A 299 -6.18 30.61 -10.27
CA SER A 299 -7.24 29.93 -11.01
C SER A 299 -8.61 30.46 -10.58
N LYS A 300 -9.52 30.53 -11.54
CA LYS A 300 -10.89 30.98 -11.30
C LYS A 300 -11.57 30.05 -10.30
N GLU A 301 -11.39 28.77 -10.43
CA GLU A 301 -11.97 27.72 -9.57
C GLU A 301 -11.55 27.88 -8.12
N THR A 302 -10.24 28.11 -7.87
CA THR A 302 -9.71 28.35 -6.52
C THR A 302 -10.24 29.64 -5.93
N LEU A 303 -10.28 30.71 -6.73
CA LEU A 303 -10.80 32.01 -6.30
C LEU A 303 -12.31 31.95 -5.97
N GLU A 304 -13.12 31.27 -6.80
CA GLU A 304 -14.54 31.07 -6.55
C GLU A 304 -14.78 30.24 -5.30
N TRP A 305 -14.03 29.16 -5.08
CA TRP A 305 -14.09 28.34 -3.88
C TRP A 305 -13.76 29.17 -2.62
N LEU A 306 -12.66 29.90 -2.63
CA LEU A 306 -12.27 30.73 -1.49
C LEU A 306 -13.32 31.81 -1.19
N SER A 307 -13.82 32.51 -2.21
CA SER A 307 -14.76 33.61 -2.01
C SER A 307 -16.17 33.15 -1.60
N ASN A 308 -16.67 32.06 -2.20
CA ASN A 308 -18.06 31.65 -2.01
C ASN A 308 -18.23 30.67 -0.84
N ASP A 309 -17.28 29.72 -0.71
CA ASP A 309 -17.44 28.59 0.22
C ASP A 309 -16.66 28.80 1.52
N ILE A 310 -15.52 29.50 1.48
CA ILE A 310 -14.67 29.71 2.67
C ILE A 310 -14.94 31.06 3.33
N PHE A 311 -14.84 32.18 2.58
CA PHE A 311 -15.03 33.53 3.16
C PHE A 311 -16.47 33.99 3.17
N GLY A 312 -17.32 33.40 2.32
CA GLY A 312 -18.69 33.83 2.14
C GLY A 312 -18.83 35.13 1.33
N LYS A 313 -20.04 35.48 0.93
CA LYS A 313 -20.32 36.74 0.23
C LYS A 313 -20.19 37.90 1.19
N VAL A 314 -19.30 38.84 0.90
CA VAL A 314 -19.30 40.14 1.59
C VAL A 314 -20.57 40.90 1.18
N VAL A 315 -21.52 41.02 2.07
CA VAL A 315 -22.66 41.92 1.88
C VAL A 315 -22.22 43.31 2.38
N GLN A 316 -21.96 44.21 1.46
CA GLN A 316 -21.89 45.63 1.85
C GLN A 316 -23.29 46.07 2.26
N LEU A 317 -23.45 46.34 3.55
CA LEU A 317 -24.64 47.01 4.12
C LEU A 317 -24.58 48.52 3.83
#